data_6b20ea799236d412a534a1f57102125d
#
_entry.id   6b20ea799236d412a534a1f57102125d
#
_cell.length_a   1.000
_cell.length_b   1.000
_cell.length_c   1.000
_cell.angle_alpha   90.00
_cell.angle_beta   90.00
_cell.angle_gamma   90.00
#
_symmetry.space_group_name_H-M   'P 1'
#
loop_
_entity.id
_entity.type
_entity.pdbx_description
1 polymer ?
#
loop_
_entity_poly.entity_id
_entity_poly.type
_entity_poly.pdbx_seq_one_letter_code
_entity_poly.pdbx_strand_id
1 'polypeptide(L)'
;MLRLYRSVQWSAARKPDRLMRALRRSHCVVTAWVKGSLVGLGNALSDGSLVVYYPHMLVLPEFQRRGIGRELMKRLMKRYRGFHQHILIAEAEAISFYRKCGFKRAGKTDPMWVFRGKEHG
;
A
#
# COMPACT_ATOMS: atom_id res chain seq x y z
N MET A 1 -11.19 -8.56 5.08
CA MET A 1 -10.14 -7.53 5.23
C MET A 1 -9.13 -7.84 6.33
N LEU A 2 -9.56 -8.09 7.57
CA LEU A 2 -8.62 -8.43 8.66
C LEU A 2 -7.78 -9.67 8.34
N ARG A 3 -8.37 -10.67 7.68
CA ARG A 3 -7.63 -11.85 7.23
C ARG A 3 -6.43 -11.48 6.37
N LEU A 4 -6.64 -10.53 5.43
CA LEU A 4 -5.58 -10.08 4.55
C LEU A 4 -4.44 -9.42 5.33
N TYR A 5 -4.75 -8.52 6.26
CA TYR A 5 -3.72 -7.85 7.06
C TYR A 5 -2.99 -8.81 8.00
N ARG A 6 -3.72 -9.75 8.60
CA ARG A 6 -3.11 -10.76 9.47
C ARG A 6 -2.17 -11.69 8.70
N SER A 7 -2.48 -11.98 7.44
CA SER A 7 -1.66 -12.86 6.62
C SER A 7 -0.27 -12.30 6.34
N VAL A 8 -0.10 -10.99 6.36
CA VAL A 8 1.19 -10.32 6.17
C VAL A 8 1.79 -9.83 7.49
N GLN A 9 1.16 -10.17 8.62
CA GLN A 9 1.65 -9.89 9.97
C GLN A 9 1.89 -8.41 10.27
N TRP A 10 1.09 -7.53 9.68
CA TRP A 10 1.21 -6.10 9.92
C TRP A 10 0.55 -5.72 11.25
N SER A 11 1.22 -4.86 12.03
CA SER A 11 0.73 -4.42 13.33
C SER A 11 -0.62 -3.71 13.28
N ALA A 12 -0.97 -3.11 12.15
CA ALA A 12 -2.28 -2.48 11.96
C ALA A 12 -3.44 -3.45 12.17
N ALA A 13 -3.24 -4.75 11.90
CA ALA A 13 -4.27 -5.76 12.11
C ALA A 13 -4.63 -5.96 13.59
N ARG A 14 -3.78 -5.50 14.50
CA ARG A 14 -4.03 -5.55 15.95
C ARG A 14 -4.94 -4.43 16.44
N LYS A 15 -5.25 -3.48 15.57
CA LYS A 15 -6.11 -2.32 15.87
C LYS A 15 -7.24 -2.25 14.83
N PRO A 16 -8.15 -3.25 14.81
CA PRO A 16 -9.11 -3.41 13.71
C PRO A 16 -10.03 -2.20 13.51
N ASP A 17 -10.48 -1.57 14.59
CA ASP A 17 -11.36 -0.40 14.46
C ASP A 17 -10.65 0.79 13.84
N ARG A 18 -9.40 1.02 14.23
CA ARG A 18 -8.59 2.09 13.65
C ARG A 18 -8.25 1.81 12.21
N LEU A 19 -7.94 0.56 11.87
CA LEU A 19 -7.66 0.15 10.51
C LEU A 19 -8.86 0.39 9.59
N MET A 20 -10.06 -0.03 10.01
CA MET A 20 -11.27 0.21 9.25
C MET A 20 -11.52 1.69 9.03
N ARG A 21 -11.34 2.50 10.07
CA ARG A 21 -11.53 3.94 9.98
C ARG A 21 -10.51 4.56 9.03
N ALA A 22 -9.26 4.14 9.12
CA ALA A 22 -8.20 4.62 8.22
C ALA A 22 -8.53 4.32 6.77
N LEU A 23 -9.00 3.12 6.47
CA LEU A 23 -9.36 2.75 5.10
C LEU A 23 -10.57 3.53 4.60
N ARG A 24 -11.58 3.73 5.44
CA ARG A 24 -12.76 4.53 5.06
C ARG A 24 -12.42 5.99 4.77
N ARG A 25 -11.39 6.53 5.44
CA ARG A 25 -10.94 7.91 5.27
C ARG A 25 -9.82 8.05 4.26
N SER A 26 -9.36 6.96 3.68
CA SER A 26 -8.38 7.04 2.60
C SER A 26 -8.95 7.76 1.39
N HIS A 27 -8.10 8.50 0.70
CA HIS A 27 -8.50 9.23 -0.50
C HIS A 27 -8.95 8.26 -1.60
N CYS A 28 -8.30 7.11 -1.68
CA CYS A 28 -8.66 6.05 -2.62
C CYS A 28 -8.30 4.69 -2.03
N VAL A 29 -9.14 3.70 -2.28
CA VAL A 29 -8.86 2.30 -1.94
C VAL A 29 -9.16 1.46 -3.17
N VAL A 30 -8.22 0.58 -3.54
CA VAL A 30 -8.43 -0.43 -4.58
C VAL A 30 -8.37 -1.81 -3.97
N THR A 31 -9.17 -2.71 -4.48
CA THR A 31 -9.29 -4.07 -3.95
C THR A 31 -9.23 -5.09 -5.08
N ALA A 32 -8.73 -6.28 -4.76
CA ALA A 32 -8.71 -7.41 -5.69
C ALA A 32 -9.47 -8.59 -5.06
N TRP A 33 -10.34 -9.19 -5.85
CA TRP A 33 -11.22 -10.26 -5.40
C TRP A 33 -11.07 -11.49 -6.30
N VAL A 34 -11.06 -12.66 -5.67
CA VAL A 34 -11.07 -13.94 -6.38
C VAL A 34 -12.15 -14.81 -5.75
N LYS A 35 -13.12 -15.22 -6.56
CA LYS A 35 -14.25 -16.08 -6.12
C LYS A 35 -14.93 -15.56 -4.85
N GLY A 36 -15.17 -14.25 -4.79
CA GLY A 36 -15.83 -13.61 -3.66
C GLY A 36 -14.97 -13.36 -2.45
N SER A 37 -13.68 -13.69 -2.48
CA SER A 37 -12.74 -13.45 -1.38
C SER A 37 -11.83 -12.28 -1.70
N LEU A 38 -11.61 -11.41 -0.72
CA LEU A 38 -10.67 -10.31 -0.82
C LEU A 38 -9.24 -10.85 -0.74
N VAL A 39 -8.47 -10.68 -1.80
CA VAL A 39 -7.11 -11.22 -1.89
C VAL A 39 -6.03 -10.14 -1.98
N GLY A 40 -6.42 -8.91 -2.23
CA GLY A 40 -5.47 -7.80 -2.32
C GLY A 40 -6.12 -6.46 -2.03
N LEU A 41 -5.32 -5.50 -1.57
CA LEU A 41 -5.79 -4.16 -1.25
C LEU A 41 -4.64 -3.18 -1.32
N GLY A 42 -4.92 -1.99 -1.84
CA GLY A 42 -4.01 -0.87 -1.76
C GLY A 42 -4.78 0.40 -1.44
N ASN A 43 -4.13 1.35 -0.78
CA ASN A 43 -4.78 2.62 -0.49
C ASN A 43 -3.87 3.80 -0.78
N ALA A 44 -4.48 4.98 -0.81
CA ALA A 44 -3.79 6.23 -1.06
C ALA A 44 -4.32 7.33 -0.16
N LEU A 45 -3.41 8.15 0.35
CA LEU A 45 -3.71 9.38 1.06
C LEU A 45 -3.20 10.54 0.21
N SER A 46 -4.00 11.58 0.06
CA SER A 46 -3.63 12.66 -0.84
C SER A 46 -4.31 13.98 -0.48
N ASP A 47 -3.64 15.09 -0.83
CA ASP A 47 -4.25 16.41 -0.78
C ASP A 47 -5.18 16.65 -2.00
N GLY A 48 -5.22 15.69 -2.93
CA GLY A 48 -6.05 15.79 -4.13
C GLY A 48 -5.47 16.68 -5.22
N SER A 49 -4.26 17.18 -5.07
CA SER A 49 -3.69 18.15 -6.01
C SER A 49 -2.22 17.92 -6.35
N LEU A 50 -1.37 17.82 -5.35
CA LEU A 50 0.09 17.79 -5.56
C LEU A 50 0.75 16.47 -5.21
N VAL A 51 0.38 15.87 -4.08
CA VAL A 51 1.11 14.71 -3.57
C VAL A 51 0.16 13.58 -3.25
N VAL A 52 0.67 12.35 -3.38
CA VAL A 52 -0.03 11.15 -2.98
C VAL A 52 0.95 10.22 -2.26
N TYR A 53 0.49 9.66 -1.14
CA TYR A 53 1.21 8.67 -0.36
C TYR A 53 0.45 7.35 -0.41
N TYR A 54 1.17 6.26 -0.65
CA TYR A 54 0.60 4.91 -0.70
C TYR A 54 1.06 4.13 0.54
N PRO A 55 0.28 4.17 1.64
CA PRO A 55 0.72 3.54 2.89
C PRO A 55 0.62 2.02 2.91
N HIS A 56 -0.36 1.46 2.21
CA HIS A 56 -0.59 0.02 2.24
C HIS A 56 -0.75 -0.56 0.84
N MET A 57 -0.08 -1.69 0.62
CA MET A 57 -0.24 -2.53 -0.57
C MET A 57 -0.04 -3.97 -0.12
N LEU A 58 -1.11 -4.75 -0.13
CA LEU A 58 -1.12 -6.11 0.37
C LEU A 58 -1.70 -7.07 -0.65
N VAL A 59 -1.11 -8.25 -0.76
CA VAL A 59 -1.69 -9.38 -1.50
C VAL A 59 -1.50 -10.63 -0.65
N LEU A 60 -2.55 -11.45 -0.53
CA LEU A 60 -2.45 -12.72 0.20
C LEU A 60 -1.27 -13.52 -0.35
N PRO A 61 -0.47 -14.18 0.53
CA PRO A 61 0.72 -14.91 0.09
C PRO A 61 0.46 -15.90 -1.05
N GLU A 62 -0.63 -16.65 -1.01
CA GLU A 62 -0.99 -17.62 -2.03
C GLU A 62 -1.39 -17.00 -3.37
N PHE A 63 -1.62 -15.70 -3.41
CA PHE A 63 -1.98 -14.97 -4.64
C PHE A 63 -0.87 -14.04 -5.12
N GLN A 64 0.28 -14.03 -4.44
CA GLN A 64 1.42 -13.22 -4.86
C GLN A 64 2.06 -13.80 -6.13
N ARG A 65 2.85 -12.98 -6.83
CA ARG A 65 3.56 -13.33 -8.06
C ARG A 65 2.64 -13.66 -9.23
N ARG A 66 1.40 -13.18 -9.20
CA ARG A 66 0.42 -13.36 -10.27
C ARG A 66 0.04 -12.03 -10.94
N GLY A 67 0.75 -10.95 -10.63
CA GLY A 67 0.48 -9.64 -11.21
C GLY A 67 -0.60 -8.82 -10.50
N ILE A 68 -1.19 -9.34 -9.43
CA ILE A 68 -2.28 -8.64 -8.71
C ILE A 68 -1.79 -7.34 -8.10
N GLY A 69 -0.68 -7.37 -7.38
CA GLY A 69 -0.11 -6.18 -6.76
C GLY A 69 0.23 -5.11 -7.78
N ARG A 70 0.80 -5.51 -8.90
CA ARG A 70 1.16 -4.60 -9.97
C ARG A 70 -0.07 -3.93 -10.59
N GLU A 71 -1.15 -4.69 -10.76
CA GLU A 71 -2.40 -4.14 -11.29
C GLU A 71 -3.06 -3.19 -10.29
N LEU A 72 -3.00 -3.51 -8.98
CA LEU A 72 -3.50 -2.62 -7.95
C LEU A 72 -2.75 -1.28 -7.97
N MET A 73 -1.42 -1.31 -8.01
CA MET A 73 -0.61 -0.09 -8.09
C MET A 73 -0.90 0.70 -9.35
N LYS A 74 -1.04 0.04 -10.48
CA LYS A 74 -1.35 0.69 -11.74
C LYS A 74 -2.65 1.48 -11.65
N ARG A 75 -3.68 0.87 -11.05
CA ARG A 75 -4.99 1.52 -10.90
C ARG A 75 -4.95 2.67 -9.92
N LEU A 76 -4.23 2.52 -8.80
CA LEU A 76 -4.03 3.61 -7.86
C LEU A 76 -3.31 4.79 -8.53
N MET A 77 -2.17 4.53 -9.15
CA MET A 77 -1.35 5.58 -9.76
C MET A 77 -2.06 6.30 -10.91
N LYS A 78 -2.92 5.59 -11.63
CA LYS A 78 -3.71 6.18 -12.71
C LYS A 78 -4.61 7.30 -12.21
N ARG A 79 -5.16 7.16 -11.00
CA ARG A 79 -6.01 8.18 -10.38
C ARG A 79 -5.25 9.48 -10.08
N TYR A 80 -3.93 9.36 -9.86
CA TYR A 80 -3.08 10.49 -9.49
C TYR A 80 -2.12 10.89 -10.60
N ARG A 81 -2.48 10.56 -11.82
CA ARG A 81 -1.66 10.93 -12.99
C ARG A 81 -1.45 12.44 -13.03
N GLY A 82 -0.21 12.86 -13.26
CA GLY A 82 0.13 14.28 -13.32
C GLY A 82 0.45 14.92 -11.98
N PHE A 83 0.30 14.20 -10.87
CA PHE A 83 0.67 14.72 -9.56
C PHE A 83 2.18 14.94 -9.48
N HIS A 84 2.58 15.99 -8.77
CA HIS A 84 3.97 16.35 -8.60
C HIS A 84 4.79 15.23 -7.93
N GLN A 85 4.23 14.57 -6.94
CA GLN A 85 4.94 13.55 -6.20
C GLN A 85 4.04 12.37 -5.82
N HIS A 86 4.51 11.16 -6.15
CA HIS A 86 4.00 9.91 -5.63
C HIS A 86 5.05 9.36 -4.67
N ILE A 87 4.69 9.06 -3.44
CA ILE A 87 5.65 8.60 -2.44
C ILE A 87 5.15 7.34 -1.74
N LEU A 88 6.08 6.46 -1.39
CA LEU A 88 5.82 5.31 -0.54
C LEU A 88 7.09 4.93 0.19
N ILE A 89 6.95 4.08 1.21
CA ILE A 89 8.06 3.52 1.94
C ILE A 89 8.08 2.03 1.63
N ALA A 90 9.17 1.56 1.02
CA ALA A 90 9.31 0.18 0.60
C ALA A 90 10.29 -0.56 1.52
N GLU A 91 9.84 -1.71 2.05
CA GLU A 91 10.74 -2.62 2.76
C GLU A 91 11.69 -3.30 1.76
N ALA A 92 12.82 -3.78 2.28
CA ALA A 92 13.90 -4.34 1.45
C ALA A 92 13.40 -5.34 0.40
N GLU A 93 12.52 -6.26 0.78
CA GLU A 93 12.01 -7.29 -0.14
C GLU A 93 11.04 -6.73 -1.19
N ALA A 94 10.41 -5.61 -0.91
CA ALA A 94 9.44 -4.99 -1.81
C ALA A 94 10.06 -3.96 -2.76
N ILE A 95 11.30 -3.58 -2.55
CA ILE A 95 11.95 -2.53 -3.35
C ILE A 95 11.93 -2.87 -4.85
N SER A 96 12.29 -4.10 -5.20
CA SER A 96 12.32 -4.51 -6.61
C SER A 96 10.93 -4.48 -7.24
N PHE A 97 9.90 -4.84 -6.47
CA PHE A 97 8.51 -4.77 -6.93
C PHE A 97 8.13 -3.33 -7.28
N TYR A 98 8.41 -2.39 -6.37
CA TYR A 98 8.04 -0.99 -6.60
C TYR A 98 8.87 -0.35 -7.73
N ARG A 99 10.12 -0.77 -7.89
CA ARG A 99 10.92 -0.34 -9.05
C ARG A 99 10.26 -0.73 -10.37
N LYS A 100 9.71 -1.93 -10.45
CA LYS A 100 8.98 -2.38 -11.64
C LYS A 100 7.69 -1.59 -11.86
N CYS A 101 7.14 -0.99 -10.80
CA CYS A 101 5.98 -0.11 -10.90
C CYS A 101 6.34 1.34 -11.28
N GLY A 102 7.63 1.66 -11.42
CA GLY A 102 8.07 2.99 -11.81
C GLY A 102 8.64 3.84 -10.69
N PHE A 103 8.72 3.32 -9.48
CA PHE A 103 9.30 4.03 -8.35
C PHE A 103 10.82 3.89 -8.33
N LYS A 104 11.48 4.88 -7.78
CA LYS A 104 12.92 4.86 -7.57
C LYS A 104 13.24 5.52 -6.23
N ARG A 105 14.45 5.31 -5.73
CA ARG A 105 14.89 5.97 -4.51
C ARG A 105 14.79 7.49 -4.67
N ALA A 106 14.33 8.16 -3.62
CA ALA A 106 14.09 9.61 -3.63
C ALA A 106 15.39 10.39 -3.41
N GLY A 107 16.33 10.29 -4.34
CA GLY A 107 17.59 11.03 -4.27
C GLY A 107 18.40 10.68 -3.04
N LYS A 108 18.85 11.70 -2.30
CA LYS A 108 19.65 11.55 -1.06
C LYS A 108 18.79 11.71 0.20
N THR A 109 17.51 11.39 0.11
CA THR A 109 16.61 11.50 1.26
C THR A 109 16.50 10.18 1.99
N ASP A 110 16.06 10.25 3.25
CA ASP A 110 15.75 9.07 4.05
C ASP A 110 14.31 9.17 4.57
N PRO A 111 13.59 8.04 4.61
CA PRO A 111 12.30 8.02 5.29
C PRO A 111 12.52 8.19 6.79
N MET A 112 11.67 8.99 7.42
CA MET A 112 11.75 9.22 8.85
C MET A 112 10.36 9.09 9.44
N TRP A 113 10.26 8.49 10.62
CA TRP A 113 8.98 8.24 11.24
C TRP A 113 9.02 8.34 12.75
N VAL A 114 7.83 8.48 13.34
CA VAL A 114 7.56 8.14 14.72
C VAL A 114 6.57 6.98 14.66
N PHE A 115 7.04 5.77 14.89
CA PHE A 115 6.28 4.56 14.60
C PHE A 115 5.85 3.85 15.88
N ARG A 116 4.58 3.41 15.94
CA ARG A 116 3.99 2.72 17.08
C ARG A 116 3.72 1.23 16.83
N GLY A 117 4.19 0.71 15.69
CA GLY A 117 4.12 -0.72 15.38
C GLY A 117 5.36 -1.47 15.83
N LYS A 118 5.47 -2.76 15.46
CA LYS A 118 6.59 -3.62 15.87
C LYS A 118 7.27 -4.36 14.72
N GLU A 119 6.64 -4.42 13.55
CA GLU A 119 7.12 -5.23 12.42
C GLU A 119 8.43 -4.72 11.80
N HIS A 120 8.85 -3.51 12.14
CA HIS A 120 10.09 -2.90 11.63
C HIS A 120 11.09 -2.60 12.73
N GLY A 121 10.89 -3.21 13.89
CA GLY A 121 11.71 -2.96 15.07
C GLY A 121 13.09 -3.58 15.06
#